data_4c8bac3277fa93b6c4a13d45bb750d45
#
_entry.id   4c8bac3277fa93b6c4a13d45bb750d45
#
_cell.length_a   1.000
_cell.length_b   1.000
_cell.length_c   1.000
_cell.angle_alpha   90.00
_cell.angle_beta   90.00
_cell.angle_gamma   90.00
#
_symmetry.space_group_name_H-M   'P 1'
#
loop_
_entity.id
_entity.type
_entity.pdbx_description
1 polymer ?
#
loop_
_entity_poly.entity_id
_entity_poly.type
_entity_poly.pdbx_seq_one_letter_code
_entity_poly.pdbx_strand_id
1 'polypeptide(L)'
;MKAEGYEFHNGNNSIYFVGEFDKGEKKFDGGEPLSLDYGTDFYAPQTTLLPDGRRIMIAWMQSWHNLWIPGGQKWQGMMTIPREISLKNGRLIQKPVREIEKYHANMVRYSDEVVSGRRSLEGISGRSLDVTFVITGNKYSRFTVNLAKGSGYYTRFIYDRENNIIEMDRTFAGFEKDVVCIRRACVKSAECYGDVKGKVDEQQEAQ
;
A
#
# COMPACT_ATOMS: atom_id res chain seq x y z
N MET A 1 -0.57 -22.22 5.48
CA MET A 1 -0.49 -21.65 4.17
C MET A 1 0.65 -20.63 4.12
N LYS A 2 1.54 -20.87 3.28
CA LYS A 2 2.72 -20.03 3.21
C LYS A 2 2.74 -19.46 1.83
N ALA A 3 2.28 -18.26 1.67
CA ALA A 3 2.65 -17.52 0.49
C ALA A 3 4.15 -17.29 0.59
N GLU A 4 4.90 -18.26 0.17
CA GLU A 4 6.33 -18.37 0.13
C GLU A 4 7.07 -17.01 0.23
N GLY A 5 7.24 -16.52 1.47
CA GLY A 5 7.95 -15.26 1.74
C GLY A 5 7.18 -13.96 1.53
N TYR A 6 5.88 -13.99 1.21
CA TYR A 6 5.07 -12.76 1.02
C TYR A 6 4.19 -12.41 2.20
N GLU A 7 3.77 -13.39 2.99
CA GLU A 7 3.06 -13.17 4.25
C GLU A 7 4.04 -13.23 5.43
N PHE A 8 3.79 -12.41 6.46
CA PHE A 8 4.57 -12.41 7.71
C PHE A 8 6.08 -12.30 7.53
N HIS A 9 6.50 -11.51 6.58
CA HIS A 9 7.87 -11.50 6.06
C HIS A 9 8.86 -10.65 6.86
N ASN A 10 8.46 -10.06 7.98
CA ASN A 10 9.40 -9.45 8.92
C ASN A 10 8.86 -9.49 10.36
N GLY A 11 9.74 -9.40 11.35
CA GLY A 11 9.42 -9.50 12.76
C GLY A 11 8.62 -8.32 13.36
N ASN A 12 8.41 -7.25 12.60
CA ASN A 12 7.65 -6.07 13.03
C ASN A 12 6.35 -5.91 12.24
N ASN A 13 5.77 -7.00 11.83
CA ASN A 13 4.50 -7.01 11.13
C ASN A 13 3.34 -6.96 12.13
N SER A 14 2.26 -6.31 11.75
CA SER A 14 0.99 -6.35 12.46
C SER A 14 0.07 -7.34 11.77
N ILE A 15 -0.62 -8.15 12.56
CA ILE A 15 -1.57 -9.15 12.08
C ILE A 15 -2.95 -8.89 12.65
N TYR A 16 -3.97 -9.47 12.04
CA TYR A 16 -5.32 -9.48 12.57
C TYR A 16 -5.96 -10.85 12.41
N PHE A 17 -6.98 -11.08 13.22
CA PHE A 17 -7.84 -12.25 13.16
C PHE A 17 -9.27 -11.79 12.93
N VAL A 18 -10.04 -12.57 12.20
CA VAL A 18 -11.49 -12.40 12.08
C VAL A 18 -12.16 -13.60 12.72
N GLY A 19 -13.10 -13.36 13.61
CA GLY A 19 -13.77 -14.43 14.35
C GLY A 19 -14.90 -13.90 15.21
N GLU A 20 -15.46 -14.78 15.99
CA GLU A 20 -16.57 -14.50 16.91
C GLU A 20 -16.07 -14.45 18.36
N PHE A 21 -16.61 -13.53 19.13
CA PHE A 21 -16.31 -13.42 20.54
C PHE A 21 -17.51 -13.86 21.37
N ASP A 22 -17.36 -15.00 22.05
CA ASP A 22 -18.33 -15.46 23.05
C ASP A 22 -18.20 -14.66 24.34
N LYS A 23 -19.24 -13.87 24.65
CA LYS A 23 -19.28 -13.03 25.84
C LYS A 23 -19.47 -13.83 27.13
N GLY A 24 -20.13 -14.99 27.07
CA GLY A 24 -20.40 -15.86 28.23
C GLY A 24 -19.14 -16.57 28.67
N GLU A 25 -18.46 -17.21 27.73
CA GLU A 25 -17.21 -17.93 27.97
C GLU A 25 -15.98 -17.01 27.93
N LYS A 26 -16.11 -15.75 27.53
CA LYS A 26 -15.02 -14.78 27.32
C LYS A 26 -13.94 -15.33 26.39
N LYS A 27 -14.36 -16.05 25.36
CA LYS A 27 -13.50 -16.73 24.42
C LYS A 27 -13.63 -16.12 23.03
N PHE A 28 -12.51 -15.93 22.36
CA PHE A 28 -12.47 -15.55 20.95
C PHE A 28 -12.18 -16.80 20.11
N ASP A 29 -13.07 -17.11 19.18
CA ASP A 29 -12.89 -18.14 18.17
C ASP A 29 -12.54 -17.43 16.85
N GLY A 30 -11.25 -17.39 16.53
CA GLY A 30 -10.68 -16.69 15.38
C GLY A 30 -10.18 -17.63 14.32
N GLY A 31 -10.23 -17.18 13.07
CA GLY A 31 -9.62 -17.87 11.95
C GLY A 31 -8.09 -17.76 11.95
N GLU A 32 -7.50 -18.09 10.81
CA GLU A 32 -6.06 -17.94 10.59
C GLU A 32 -5.61 -16.47 10.66
N PRO A 33 -4.38 -16.21 11.14
CA PRO A 33 -3.82 -14.87 11.14
C PRO A 33 -3.68 -14.31 9.72
N LEU A 34 -3.95 -13.03 9.56
CA LEU A 34 -3.83 -12.33 8.29
C LEU A 34 -2.91 -11.11 8.48
N SER A 35 -2.09 -10.81 7.47
CA SER A 35 -1.25 -9.62 7.48
C SER A 35 -2.10 -8.36 7.42
N LEU A 36 -1.82 -7.42 8.32
CA LEU A 36 -2.52 -6.14 8.35
C LEU A 36 -1.97 -5.15 7.31
N ASP A 37 -0.68 -5.25 7.00
CA ASP A 37 0.00 -4.45 5.99
C ASP A 37 1.12 -5.25 5.32
N TYR A 38 1.47 -4.90 4.10
CA TYR A 38 2.51 -5.56 3.32
C TYR A 38 3.72 -4.64 3.05
N GLY A 39 3.72 -3.45 3.63
CA GLY A 39 4.83 -2.50 3.53
C GLY A 39 6.06 -2.90 4.35
N THR A 40 7.04 -2.02 4.36
CA THR A 40 8.27 -2.20 5.14
C THR A 40 8.04 -2.04 6.63
N ASP A 41 7.21 -1.07 6.99
CA ASP A 41 6.98 -0.68 8.37
C ASP A 41 5.51 -0.35 8.60
N PHE A 42 4.88 -1.12 9.46
CA PHE A 42 3.52 -0.87 9.93
C PHE A 42 3.41 -1.46 11.34
N TYR A 43 3.60 -0.62 12.35
CA TYR A 43 3.72 -1.09 13.72
C TYR A 43 2.77 -0.38 14.68
N ALA A 44 2.36 -1.10 15.72
CA ALA A 44 1.50 -0.64 16.80
C ALA A 44 0.23 0.11 16.32
N PRO A 45 -0.58 -0.47 15.40
CA PRO A 45 -1.80 0.18 14.92
C PRO A 45 -2.77 0.44 16.06
N GLN A 46 -3.37 1.62 16.05
CA GLN A 46 -4.43 2.01 16.96
C GLN A 46 -5.69 2.35 16.17
N THR A 47 -6.85 2.04 16.72
CA THR A 47 -8.12 2.34 16.08
C THR A 47 -9.06 3.14 16.99
N THR A 48 -9.86 3.99 16.38
CA THR A 48 -10.95 4.72 17.05
C THR A 48 -12.22 4.67 16.23
N LEU A 49 -13.34 4.67 16.92
CA LEU A 49 -14.66 4.79 16.30
C LEU A 49 -15.06 6.28 16.32
N LEU A 50 -15.35 6.83 15.16
CA LEU A 50 -15.81 8.19 15.02
C LEU A 50 -17.31 8.30 15.30
N PRO A 51 -17.83 9.50 15.62
CA PRO A 51 -19.26 9.73 15.84
C PRO A 51 -20.14 9.39 14.64
N ASP A 52 -19.58 9.44 13.43
CA ASP A 52 -20.27 9.09 12.17
C ASP A 52 -20.29 7.57 11.88
N GLY A 53 -19.77 6.75 12.80
CA GLY A 53 -19.76 5.29 12.71
C GLY A 53 -18.56 4.71 11.97
N ARG A 54 -17.68 5.53 11.41
CA ARG A 54 -16.44 5.06 10.77
C ARG A 54 -15.42 4.63 11.82
N ARG A 55 -14.73 3.54 11.57
CA ARG A 55 -13.56 3.15 12.36
C ARG A 55 -12.30 3.55 11.62
N ILE A 56 -11.49 4.33 12.28
CA ILE A 56 -10.24 4.85 11.74
C ILE A 56 -9.06 4.15 12.40
N MET A 57 -8.08 3.81 11.61
CA MET A 57 -6.82 3.22 12.06
C MET A 57 -5.65 4.09 11.65
N ILE A 58 -4.67 4.21 12.55
CA ILE A 58 -3.38 4.83 12.30
C ILE A 58 -2.29 3.95 12.89
N ALA A 59 -1.13 3.90 12.26
CA ALA A 59 0.00 3.11 12.73
C ALA A 59 1.33 3.87 12.56
N TRP A 60 2.35 3.39 13.22
CA TRP A 60 3.69 3.91 13.09
C TRP A 60 4.35 3.35 11.82
N MET A 61 4.84 4.24 10.94
CA MET A 61 5.55 3.89 9.70
C MET A 61 7.05 3.78 9.95
N GLN A 62 7.43 3.12 11.00
CA GLN A 62 8.79 2.79 11.35
C GLN A 62 8.77 1.51 12.19
N SER A 63 9.89 0.87 12.34
CA SER A 63 10.04 -0.29 13.23
C SER A 63 11.33 -0.18 14.01
N TRP A 64 11.48 -1.00 15.03
CA TRP A 64 12.70 -1.07 15.83
C TRP A 64 13.94 -1.47 15.03
N HIS A 65 13.77 -2.13 13.90
CA HIS A 65 14.84 -2.57 13.02
C HIS A 65 15.14 -1.60 11.88
N ASN A 66 14.27 -0.64 11.65
CA ASN A 66 14.47 0.39 10.63
C ASN A 66 14.68 1.75 11.31
N LEU A 67 15.92 2.00 11.68
CA LEU A 67 16.33 3.21 12.37
C LEU A 67 16.85 4.30 11.41
N TRP A 68 16.64 4.09 10.11
CA TRP A 68 17.12 5.06 9.14
C TRP A 68 16.36 6.39 9.21
N ILE A 69 17.11 7.46 9.44
CA ILE A 69 16.60 8.83 9.49
C ILE A 69 17.20 9.57 8.30
N PRO A 70 16.37 10.08 7.39
CA PRO A 70 16.87 10.90 6.29
C PRO A 70 17.66 12.09 6.82
N GLY A 71 18.84 12.34 6.26
CA GLY A 71 19.65 13.50 6.64
C GLY A 71 18.89 14.82 6.50
N GLY A 72 19.10 15.74 7.44
CA GLY A 72 18.48 17.06 7.41
C GLY A 72 17.04 17.13 7.95
N GLN A 73 16.46 16.04 8.41
CA GLN A 73 15.15 16.04 9.07
C GLN A 73 15.27 16.49 10.52
N LYS A 74 14.25 17.22 10.99
CA LYS A 74 14.15 17.69 12.40
C LYS A 74 13.32 16.75 13.28
N TRP A 75 12.78 15.70 12.71
CA TRP A 75 11.94 14.69 13.39
C TRP A 75 12.37 13.29 13.01
N GLN A 76 11.97 12.32 13.81
CA GLN A 76 12.19 10.91 13.61
C GLN A 76 10.85 10.17 13.58
N GLY A 77 10.72 9.24 12.63
CA GLY A 77 9.51 8.46 12.45
C GLY A 77 8.39 9.19 11.72
N MET A 78 7.44 8.42 11.27
CA MET A 78 6.21 8.89 10.63
C MET A 78 5.04 8.03 11.07
N MET A 79 3.85 8.63 11.05
CA MET A 79 2.59 7.88 11.13
C MET A 79 2.06 7.61 9.73
N THR A 80 1.27 6.56 9.58
CA THR A 80 0.55 6.31 8.33
C THR A 80 -0.47 7.42 8.07
N ILE A 81 -0.87 7.58 6.81
CA ILE A 81 -2.15 8.24 6.52
C ILE A 81 -3.23 7.46 7.28
N PRO A 82 -4.14 8.15 7.99
CA PRO A 82 -5.26 7.49 8.64
C PRO A 82 -6.09 6.69 7.63
N ARG A 83 -6.53 5.50 8.03
CA ARG A 83 -7.29 4.58 7.16
C ARG A 83 -8.66 4.33 7.73
N GLU A 84 -9.69 4.45 6.91
CA GLU A 84 -11.01 3.90 7.21
C GLU A 84 -10.92 2.38 7.08
N ILE A 85 -11.37 1.66 8.10
CA ILE A 85 -11.38 0.20 8.10
C ILE A 85 -12.80 -0.34 8.18
N SER A 86 -13.04 -1.40 7.44
CA SER A 86 -14.31 -2.13 7.44
C SER A 86 -14.06 -3.63 7.22
N LEU A 87 -15.02 -4.43 7.62
CA LEU A 87 -14.98 -5.88 7.39
C LEU A 87 -15.88 -6.22 6.20
N LYS A 88 -15.34 -6.95 5.21
CA LYS A 88 -16.09 -7.46 4.07
C LYS A 88 -15.64 -8.87 3.72
N ASN A 89 -16.57 -9.80 3.65
CA ASN A 89 -16.28 -11.21 3.30
C ASN A 89 -15.15 -11.82 4.13
N GLY A 90 -15.17 -11.60 5.45
CA GLY A 90 -14.14 -12.12 6.36
C GLY A 90 -12.76 -11.48 6.20
N ARG A 91 -12.67 -10.32 5.55
CA ARG A 91 -11.40 -9.58 5.38
C ARG A 91 -11.53 -8.13 5.78
N LEU A 92 -10.47 -7.62 6.40
CA LEU A 92 -10.35 -6.21 6.70
C LEU A 92 -10.04 -5.43 5.42
N ILE A 93 -10.93 -4.51 5.08
CA ILE A 93 -10.74 -3.57 3.99
C ILE A 93 -10.22 -2.27 4.57
N GLN A 94 -9.22 -1.70 3.96
CA GLN A 94 -8.58 -0.46 4.37
C GLN A 94 -8.60 0.53 3.21
N LYS A 95 -8.94 1.78 3.50
CA LYS A 95 -8.89 2.89 2.53
C LYS A 95 -8.33 4.13 3.22
N PRO A 96 -7.60 5.00 2.53
CA PRO A 96 -7.31 6.33 3.07
C PRO A 96 -8.60 7.02 3.52
N VAL A 97 -8.51 7.80 4.60
CA VAL A 97 -9.67 8.58 5.04
C VAL A 97 -10.11 9.55 3.94
N ARG A 98 -11.42 9.66 3.75
CA ARG A 98 -12.00 10.52 2.70
C ARG A 98 -11.62 12.00 2.84
N GLU A 99 -11.26 12.43 4.02
CA GLU A 99 -10.84 13.81 4.29
C GLU A 99 -9.56 14.20 3.54
N ILE A 100 -8.74 13.23 3.11
CA ILE A 100 -7.53 13.51 2.32
C ILE A 100 -7.87 14.11 0.94
N GLU A 101 -9.04 13.82 0.41
CA GLU A 101 -9.51 14.36 -0.87
C GLU A 101 -9.54 15.90 -0.90
N LYS A 102 -9.70 16.53 0.28
CA LYS A 102 -9.68 18.00 0.42
C LYS A 102 -8.30 18.61 0.17
N TYR A 103 -7.28 17.81 0.21
CA TYR A 103 -5.89 18.22 -0.03
C TYR A 103 -5.42 17.94 -1.45
N HIS A 104 -6.28 17.33 -2.28
CA HIS A 104 -5.97 17.12 -3.68
C HIS A 104 -5.93 18.46 -4.43
N ALA A 105 -4.86 18.67 -5.17
CA ALA A 105 -4.65 19.85 -6.02
C ALA A 105 -3.95 19.40 -7.30
N ASN A 106 -4.09 20.20 -8.35
CA ASN A 106 -3.37 19.99 -9.63
C ASN A 106 -3.64 18.60 -10.25
N MET A 107 -4.90 18.20 -10.33
CA MET A 107 -5.29 16.93 -10.92
C MET A 107 -4.90 16.89 -12.41
N VAL A 108 -4.18 15.83 -12.77
CA VAL A 108 -3.87 15.47 -14.16
C VAL A 108 -4.59 14.16 -14.48
N ARG A 109 -5.22 14.07 -15.63
CA ARG A 109 -5.96 12.89 -16.06
C ARG A 109 -5.56 12.46 -17.45
N TYR A 110 -5.29 11.18 -17.59
CA TYR A 110 -5.12 10.51 -18.88
C TYR A 110 -6.23 9.47 -19.03
N SER A 111 -6.76 9.29 -20.23
CA SER A 111 -7.75 8.27 -20.52
C SER A 111 -7.44 7.62 -21.86
N ASP A 112 -7.77 6.33 -21.95
CA ASP A 112 -7.65 5.53 -23.17
C ASP A 112 -6.21 5.44 -23.74
N GLU A 113 -5.23 5.55 -22.85
CA GLU A 113 -3.82 5.50 -23.19
C GLU A 113 -3.35 4.07 -23.49
N VAL A 114 -2.84 3.87 -24.68
CA VAL A 114 -2.21 2.60 -25.07
C VAL A 114 -0.71 2.69 -24.80
N VAL A 115 -0.25 1.92 -23.81
CA VAL A 115 1.17 1.83 -23.48
C VAL A 115 1.77 0.59 -24.11
N SER A 116 2.65 0.79 -25.10
CA SER A 116 3.50 -0.24 -25.68
C SER A 116 4.95 0.14 -25.40
N GLY A 117 5.60 -0.63 -24.53
CA GLY A 117 6.95 -0.29 -24.05
C GLY A 117 6.91 0.70 -22.90
N ARG A 118 7.63 1.81 -22.98
CA ARG A 118 7.79 2.80 -21.91
C ARG A 118 7.22 4.15 -22.32
N ARG A 119 6.46 4.76 -21.42
CA ARG A 119 5.90 6.10 -21.61
C ARG A 119 6.13 6.95 -20.34
N SER A 120 6.45 8.21 -20.52
CA SER A 120 6.40 9.22 -19.47
C SER A 120 5.06 9.93 -19.51
N LEU A 121 4.51 10.25 -18.36
CA LEU A 121 3.29 11.03 -18.21
C LEU A 121 3.68 12.48 -17.93
N GLU A 122 3.32 13.39 -18.79
CA GLU A 122 3.65 14.82 -18.67
C GLU A 122 2.74 15.51 -17.65
N GLY A 123 3.21 16.60 -17.06
CA GLY A 123 2.43 17.38 -16.10
C GLY A 123 2.36 16.76 -14.69
N ILE A 124 2.98 15.61 -14.49
CA ILE A 124 3.02 14.90 -13.21
C ILE A 124 4.39 15.14 -12.58
N SER A 125 4.44 15.89 -11.47
CA SER A 125 5.68 16.15 -10.72
C SER A 125 5.39 16.50 -9.26
N GLY A 126 6.21 16.06 -8.32
CA GLY A 126 6.08 16.36 -6.90
C GLY A 126 6.42 15.18 -5.98
N ARG A 127 6.34 15.40 -4.68
CA ARG A 127 6.67 14.40 -3.65
C ARG A 127 5.45 13.85 -2.92
N SER A 128 4.33 14.56 -2.97
CA SER A 128 3.07 14.15 -2.33
C SER A 128 2.08 13.83 -3.44
N LEU A 129 1.79 12.56 -3.60
CA LEU A 129 1.02 12.04 -4.73
C LEU A 129 -0.14 11.18 -4.22
N ASP A 130 -1.30 11.35 -4.85
CA ASP A 130 -2.35 10.35 -4.87
C ASP A 130 -2.50 9.87 -6.31
N VAL A 131 -2.26 8.60 -6.56
CA VAL A 131 -2.23 8.05 -7.91
C VAL A 131 -3.12 6.83 -7.99
N THR A 132 -4.05 6.86 -8.91
CA THR A 132 -4.91 5.72 -9.22
C THR A 132 -4.69 5.24 -10.64
N PHE A 133 -4.50 3.98 -10.91
CA PHE A 133 -4.41 3.38 -12.25
C PHE A 133 -5.57 2.44 -12.51
N VAL A 134 -6.19 2.57 -13.68
CA VAL A 134 -7.10 1.55 -14.22
C VAL A 134 -6.41 0.89 -15.39
N ILE A 135 -5.97 -0.34 -15.16
CA ILE A 135 -5.29 -1.11 -16.20
C ILE A 135 -6.31 -2.01 -16.86
N THR A 136 -6.58 -1.75 -18.13
CA THR A 136 -7.47 -2.56 -18.95
C THR A 136 -6.67 -3.43 -19.92
N GLY A 137 -7.29 -4.50 -20.39
CA GLY A 137 -6.67 -5.42 -21.34
C GLY A 137 -5.99 -6.60 -20.68
N ASN A 138 -5.59 -7.57 -21.51
CA ASN A 138 -5.10 -8.87 -21.07
C ASN A 138 -3.82 -9.33 -21.79
N LYS A 139 -3.21 -8.48 -22.59
CA LYS A 139 -2.05 -8.82 -23.44
C LYS A 139 -0.71 -8.40 -22.80
N TYR A 140 -0.65 -8.26 -21.49
CA TYR A 140 0.60 -7.96 -20.77
C TYR A 140 0.84 -9.01 -19.68
N SER A 141 2.08 -9.32 -19.42
CA SER A 141 2.52 -10.15 -18.29
C SER A 141 2.84 -9.31 -17.06
N ARG A 142 3.38 -8.11 -17.28
CA ARG A 142 3.82 -7.21 -16.22
C ARG A 142 3.49 -5.74 -16.55
N PHE A 143 3.07 -5.01 -15.52
CA PHE A 143 2.91 -3.56 -15.56
C PHE A 143 3.83 -2.93 -14.51
N THR A 144 4.54 -1.88 -14.88
CA THR A 144 5.50 -1.23 -13.98
C THR A 144 5.33 0.28 -14.02
N VAL A 145 5.28 0.89 -12.85
CA VAL A 145 5.29 2.34 -12.67
C VAL A 145 6.57 2.73 -11.94
N ASN A 146 7.33 3.67 -12.50
CA ASN A 146 8.46 4.28 -11.82
C ASN A 146 7.99 5.55 -11.13
N LEU A 147 8.13 5.59 -9.81
CA LEU A 147 7.74 6.70 -8.96
C LEU A 147 8.99 7.39 -8.40
N ALA A 148 8.86 8.66 -8.02
CA ALA A 148 9.92 9.47 -7.43
C ALA A 148 11.22 9.40 -8.27
N LYS A 149 11.07 9.51 -9.58
CA LYS A 149 12.19 9.39 -10.50
C LYS A 149 13.02 10.69 -10.52
N GLY A 150 14.30 10.55 -10.23
CA GLY A 150 15.28 11.64 -10.31
C GLY A 150 16.54 11.20 -11.06
N SER A 151 17.64 11.92 -10.91
CA SER A 151 18.93 11.62 -11.55
C SER A 151 19.50 10.29 -11.03
N GLY A 152 19.12 9.18 -11.66
CA GLY A 152 19.57 7.85 -11.30
C GLY A 152 18.76 7.15 -10.20
N TYR A 153 17.80 7.83 -9.58
CA TYR A 153 16.98 7.28 -8.49
C TYR A 153 15.54 7.09 -8.93
N TYR A 154 14.89 6.04 -8.44
CA TYR A 154 13.46 5.78 -8.61
C TYR A 154 12.98 4.67 -7.67
N THR A 155 11.68 4.64 -7.45
CA THR A 155 10.96 3.51 -6.82
C THR A 155 10.07 2.87 -7.87
N ARG A 156 9.99 1.55 -7.90
CA ARG A 156 9.11 0.81 -8.81
C ARG A 156 7.93 0.24 -8.07
N PHE A 157 6.75 0.45 -8.62
CA PHE A 157 5.57 -0.34 -8.36
C PHE A 157 5.39 -1.30 -9.53
N ILE A 158 5.29 -2.58 -9.25
CA ILE A 158 5.20 -3.64 -10.26
C ILE A 158 3.96 -4.48 -9.97
N TYR A 159 3.15 -4.70 -10.98
CA TYR A 159 2.14 -5.74 -10.98
C TYR A 159 2.55 -6.84 -11.95
N ASP A 160 2.84 -8.01 -11.41
CA ASP A 160 3.09 -9.24 -12.15
C ASP A 160 1.77 -10.00 -12.25
N ARG A 161 1.18 -9.96 -13.43
CA ARG A 161 -0.13 -10.56 -13.68
C ARG A 161 -0.08 -12.08 -13.71
N GLU A 162 1.00 -12.67 -14.20
CA GLU A 162 1.14 -14.12 -14.33
C GLU A 162 1.22 -14.77 -12.95
N ASN A 163 1.91 -14.14 -12.03
CA ASN A 163 2.08 -14.63 -10.67
C ASN A 163 1.09 -14.02 -9.66
N ASN A 164 0.25 -13.07 -10.09
CA ASN A 164 -0.66 -12.32 -9.22
C ASN A 164 0.07 -11.66 -8.04
N ILE A 165 1.17 -11.01 -8.31
CA ILE A 165 2.01 -10.36 -7.30
C ILE A 165 2.03 -8.85 -7.54
N ILE A 166 1.87 -8.09 -6.48
CA ILE A 166 2.24 -6.69 -6.41
C ILE A 166 3.59 -6.60 -5.70
N GLU A 167 4.50 -5.85 -6.28
CA GLU A 167 5.81 -5.60 -5.71
C GLU A 167 6.09 -4.09 -5.65
N MET A 168 6.60 -3.63 -4.51
CA MET A 168 7.21 -2.32 -4.35
C MET A 168 8.72 -2.53 -4.23
N ASP A 169 9.47 -2.03 -5.21
CA ASP A 169 10.92 -2.13 -5.28
C ASP A 169 11.57 -0.75 -5.13
N ARG A 170 12.31 -0.56 -4.05
CA ARG A 170 13.04 0.65 -3.70
C ARG A 170 14.55 0.48 -3.82
N THR A 171 15.02 -0.54 -4.51
CA THR A 171 16.46 -0.83 -4.68
C THR A 171 17.23 0.38 -5.23
N PHE A 172 16.58 1.17 -6.07
CA PHE A 172 17.18 2.35 -6.69
C PHE A 172 16.69 3.68 -6.07
N ALA A 173 16.13 3.65 -4.88
CA ALA A 173 15.62 4.86 -4.21
C ALA A 173 16.70 5.67 -3.47
N GLY A 174 17.97 5.29 -3.59
CA GLY A 174 19.09 5.98 -2.97
C GLY A 174 19.30 5.67 -1.48
N PHE A 175 18.77 4.55 -1.01
CA PHE A 175 19.05 4.09 0.35
C PHE A 175 20.48 3.56 0.47
N GLU A 176 21.10 3.88 1.58
CA GLU A 176 22.33 3.23 2.01
C GLU A 176 22.05 1.78 2.46
N LYS A 177 23.08 1.04 2.81
CA LYS A 177 23.05 -0.39 3.13
C LYS A 177 22.03 -0.72 4.24
N ASP A 178 21.54 -1.95 4.22
CA ASP A 178 20.74 -2.60 5.27
C ASP A 178 19.25 -2.18 5.38
N VAL A 179 18.71 -1.59 4.33
CA VAL A 179 17.27 -1.30 4.25
C VAL A 179 16.57 -2.38 3.43
N VAL A 180 15.42 -2.84 3.90
CA VAL A 180 14.59 -3.73 3.08
C VAL A 180 14.01 -2.96 1.91
N CYS A 181 14.52 -3.26 0.72
CA CYS A 181 14.18 -2.53 -0.49
C CYS A 181 12.94 -3.09 -1.19
N ILE A 182 12.65 -4.38 -1.06
CA ILE A 182 11.58 -5.04 -1.82
C ILE A 182 10.51 -5.58 -0.90
N ARG A 183 9.26 -5.26 -1.21
CA ARG A 183 8.07 -5.80 -0.57
C ARG A 183 7.10 -6.34 -1.60
N ARG A 184 6.46 -7.45 -1.27
CA ARG A 184 5.54 -8.16 -2.15
C ARG A 184 4.25 -8.51 -1.42
N ALA A 185 3.16 -8.54 -2.17
CA ALA A 185 1.88 -9.06 -1.74
C ALA A 185 1.26 -9.89 -2.85
N CYS A 186 0.65 -11.01 -2.49
CA CYS A 186 -0.17 -11.77 -3.43
C CYS A 186 -1.50 -11.06 -3.65
N VAL A 187 -1.84 -10.82 -4.89
CA VAL A 187 -3.19 -10.42 -5.28
C VAL A 187 -4.02 -11.68 -5.34
N LYS A 188 -4.84 -11.92 -4.32
CA LYS A 188 -5.77 -13.05 -4.35
C LYS A 188 -6.82 -12.78 -5.42
N SER A 189 -7.10 -13.81 -6.24
CA SER A 189 -7.93 -13.73 -7.43
C SER A 189 -9.26 -12.98 -7.22
N ALA A 190 -9.83 -12.49 -8.31
CA ALA A 190 -11.02 -11.63 -8.39
C ALA A 190 -12.28 -12.13 -7.64
N GLU A 191 -12.33 -13.38 -7.23
CA GLU A 191 -13.38 -13.92 -6.36
C GLU A 191 -13.41 -13.28 -4.97
N CYS A 192 -12.28 -12.70 -4.51
CA CYS A 192 -12.19 -11.96 -3.24
C CYS A 192 -12.40 -10.46 -3.39
N TYR A 193 -12.27 -9.93 -4.58
CA TYR A 193 -12.38 -8.52 -4.90
C TYR A 193 -13.22 -8.42 -6.18
N GLY A 194 -14.52 -8.16 -6.00
CA GLY A 194 -15.31 -7.70 -7.13
C GLY A 194 -14.55 -6.52 -7.76
N ASP A 195 -14.18 -6.66 -9.03
CA ASP A 195 -13.46 -5.69 -9.85
C ASP A 195 -12.42 -4.85 -9.09
N VAL A 196 -11.16 -5.14 -9.30
CA VAL A 196 -10.08 -4.17 -9.04
C VAL A 196 -10.27 -3.05 -10.06
N LYS A 197 -11.28 -2.24 -9.87
CA LYS A 197 -11.40 -0.93 -10.45
C LYS A 197 -10.61 0.00 -9.57
N GLY A 198 -9.32 0.04 -9.78
CA GLY A 198 -8.55 1.19 -9.38
C GLY A 198 -8.93 2.33 -10.30
N LYS A 199 -9.34 3.49 -9.79
CA LYS A 199 -9.47 4.73 -10.55
C LYS A 199 -8.18 5.48 -10.46
N VAL A 200 -7.75 6.06 -11.54
CA VAL A 200 -6.61 6.98 -11.59
C VAL A 200 -7.12 8.41 -11.60
N ASP A 201 -6.97 9.06 -10.48
CA ASP A 201 -6.79 10.51 -10.50
C ASP A 201 -5.28 10.71 -10.31
N GLU A 202 -4.63 11.11 -11.37
CA GLU A 202 -3.18 11.19 -11.43
C GLU A 202 -2.68 12.42 -10.70
N GLN A 203 -1.80 12.18 -9.77
CA GLN A 203 -0.85 13.21 -9.38
C GLN A 203 0.55 12.61 -9.30
N GLN A 204 1.29 12.84 -10.33
CA GLN A 204 2.68 13.22 -10.38
C GLN A 204 3.76 12.15 -10.33
N GLU A 205 4.43 11.95 -11.45
CA GLU A 205 5.83 11.54 -11.47
C GLU A 205 6.73 12.68 -10.98
N ALA A 206 7.54 12.43 -9.95
CA ALA A 206 8.64 13.31 -9.64
C ALA A 206 9.83 12.99 -10.54
N GLN A 207 10.42 14.00 -11.10
CA GLN A 207 11.76 13.95 -11.66
C GLN A 207 12.79 13.70 -10.57
#